data_1ae376100114d681017b917798cc16a5
#
_entry.id   1ae376100114d681017b917798cc16a5
#
_cell.length_a   1.000
_cell.length_b   1.000
_cell.length_c   1.000
_cell.angle_alpha   90.00
_cell.angle_beta   90.00
_cell.angle_gamma   90.00
#
_symmetry.space_group_name_H-M   'P 1'
#
loop_
_entity.id
_entity.type
_entity.pdbx_description
1 polymer ?
#
loop_
_entity_poly.entity_id
_entity_poly.type
_entity_poly.pdbx_seq_one_letter_code
_entity_poly.pdbx_strand_id
1 'polypeptide(L)'
;RKAMSIAINRDEINDVAFFGQGVARQNIGFSPTPDFVDEKWLSYATEYDPDAAKALLDEVGMKDNDGDGFRELPNGEKIVLNMQFATQGISGKVVELVANHWSQVGVQTSVKEVTPDEYRSAQSANKLDVGMWKRGQPVAIVMGNNEMWVPPFGTYFEHRTGMLWAEWVSSNGANGVEPPAFVKAMMGDINAFQSATPGSAESAEIGSRLAATMTENLLYIGTVLATSPIYRRNELQNFTSFQTASYDYYRTYPYRATQWFLDE
;
A
#
# COMPACT_ATOMS: atom_id res chain seq x y z
N ARG A 1 10.41 8.44 -4.62
CA ARG A 1 9.56 7.24 -4.50
C ARG A 1 9.87 6.19 -5.56
N LYS A 2 10.12 6.59 -6.84
CA LYS A 2 10.47 5.64 -7.90
C LYS A 2 11.75 4.89 -7.56
N ALA A 3 12.81 5.58 -7.12
CA ALA A 3 14.03 4.95 -6.65
C ALA A 3 13.77 3.91 -5.56
N MET A 4 12.96 4.26 -4.56
CA MET A 4 12.59 3.36 -3.46
C MET A 4 11.81 2.13 -3.95
N SER A 5 10.99 2.28 -5.01
CA SER A 5 10.24 1.16 -5.57
C SER A 5 11.13 0.19 -6.34
N ILE A 6 11.99 0.70 -7.24
CA ILE A 6 12.86 -0.15 -8.06
C ILE A 6 14.05 -0.72 -7.29
N ALA A 7 14.33 -0.21 -6.08
CA ALA A 7 15.31 -0.80 -5.17
C ALA A 7 14.80 -2.09 -4.50
N ILE A 8 13.49 -2.38 -4.54
CA ILE A 8 12.90 -3.55 -3.86
C ILE A 8 12.98 -4.79 -4.74
N ASN A 9 13.70 -5.80 -4.29
CA ASN A 9 13.69 -7.13 -4.90
C ASN A 9 12.42 -7.90 -4.49
N ARG A 10 11.39 -7.79 -5.33
CA ARG A 10 10.07 -8.40 -5.06
C ARG A 10 10.08 -9.92 -5.20
N ASP A 11 10.95 -10.45 -6.05
CA ASP A 11 11.07 -11.89 -6.24
C ASP A 11 11.68 -12.52 -4.99
N GLU A 12 12.73 -11.91 -4.41
CA GLU A 12 13.30 -12.36 -3.14
C GLU A 12 12.26 -12.29 -2.00
N ILE A 13 11.47 -11.21 -1.92
CA ILE A 13 10.38 -11.13 -0.94
C ILE A 13 9.37 -12.23 -1.16
N ASN A 14 9.00 -12.53 -2.41
CA ASN A 14 8.07 -13.60 -2.74
C ASN A 14 8.60 -14.97 -2.31
N ASP A 15 9.85 -15.25 -2.62
CA ASP A 15 10.48 -16.53 -2.28
C ASP A 15 10.61 -16.71 -0.76
N VAL A 16 11.14 -15.71 -0.06
CA VAL A 16 11.45 -15.81 1.38
C VAL A 16 10.22 -15.72 2.27
N ALA A 17 9.28 -14.83 1.94
CA ALA A 17 8.12 -14.57 2.80
C ALA A 17 6.85 -15.30 2.35
N PHE A 18 6.73 -15.66 1.06
CA PHE A 18 5.53 -16.24 0.48
C PHE A 18 5.78 -17.56 -0.27
N PHE A 19 7.00 -18.13 -0.16
CA PHE A 19 7.37 -19.42 -0.78
C PHE A 19 7.16 -19.47 -2.29
N GLY A 20 7.33 -18.35 -2.99
CA GLY A 20 7.11 -18.22 -4.43
C GLY A 20 5.63 -18.28 -4.84
N GLN A 21 4.69 -18.24 -3.90
CA GLN A 21 3.24 -18.39 -4.19
C GLN A 21 2.52 -17.08 -4.40
N GLY A 22 3.18 -15.95 -4.21
CA GLY A 22 2.63 -14.64 -4.44
C GLY A 22 2.89 -14.13 -5.86
N VAL A 23 2.41 -12.92 -6.14
CA VAL A 23 2.65 -12.22 -7.39
C VAL A 23 3.31 -10.89 -7.09
N ALA A 24 4.54 -10.69 -7.59
CA ALA A 24 5.25 -9.42 -7.50
C ALA A 24 4.50 -8.35 -8.30
N ARG A 25 4.03 -7.27 -7.64
CA ARG A 25 3.27 -6.21 -8.31
C ARG A 25 3.10 -4.96 -7.45
N GLN A 26 2.67 -3.88 -8.09
CA GLN A 26 2.27 -2.67 -7.39
C GLN A 26 0.93 -2.80 -6.66
N ASN A 27 0.74 -1.95 -5.67
CA ASN A 27 -0.52 -1.80 -4.96
C ASN A 27 -1.38 -0.73 -5.63
N ILE A 28 -2.49 -1.16 -6.24
CA ILE A 28 -3.44 -0.28 -6.91
C ILE A 28 -4.66 0.08 -6.04
N GLY A 29 -4.69 -0.37 -4.78
CA GLY A 29 -5.79 -0.11 -3.86
C GLY A 29 -6.99 -1.03 -3.98
N PHE A 30 -7.18 -1.69 -5.10
CA PHE A 30 -8.27 -2.65 -5.32
C PHE A 30 -7.80 -4.10 -5.17
N SER A 31 -8.65 -4.95 -4.62
CA SER A 31 -8.47 -6.40 -4.59
C SER A 31 -9.85 -7.09 -4.55
N PRO A 32 -10.19 -7.94 -5.54
CA PRO A 32 -9.42 -8.26 -6.74
C PRO A 32 -9.19 -7.05 -7.65
N THR A 33 -8.25 -7.19 -8.58
CA THR A 33 -8.02 -6.16 -9.61
C THR A 33 -9.25 -6.05 -10.51
N PRO A 34 -9.88 -4.87 -10.62
CA PRO A 34 -11.01 -4.69 -11.53
C PRO A 34 -10.57 -4.64 -12.99
N ASP A 35 -11.48 -5.00 -13.91
CA ASP A 35 -11.22 -5.01 -15.36
C ASP A 35 -10.88 -3.62 -15.95
N PHE A 36 -11.25 -2.55 -15.26
CA PHE A 36 -10.93 -1.19 -15.68
C PHE A 36 -9.50 -0.75 -15.34
N VAL A 37 -8.72 -1.56 -14.63
CA VAL A 37 -7.32 -1.27 -14.31
C VAL A 37 -6.42 -1.84 -15.39
N ASP A 38 -5.67 -0.98 -16.07
CA ASP A 38 -4.67 -1.38 -17.05
C ASP A 38 -3.51 -2.13 -16.37
N GLU A 39 -3.13 -3.27 -16.94
CA GLU A 39 -2.05 -4.13 -16.42
C GLU A 39 -0.71 -3.42 -16.26
N LYS A 40 -0.43 -2.40 -17.08
CA LYS A 40 0.80 -1.60 -16.94
C LYS A 40 0.96 -0.99 -15.55
N TRP A 41 -0.13 -0.72 -14.85
CA TRP A 41 -0.09 -0.17 -13.50
C TRP A 41 0.30 -1.21 -12.45
N LEU A 42 0.06 -2.48 -12.73
CA LEU A 42 0.48 -3.58 -11.84
C LEU A 42 1.99 -3.79 -11.86
N SER A 43 2.62 -3.46 -12.99
CA SER A 43 4.08 -3.60 -13.19
C SER A 43 4.83 -2.27 -13.19
N TYR A 44 4.17 -1.14 -12.90
CA TYR A 44 4.82 0.17 -12.92
C TYR A 44 5.91 0.27 -11.84
N ALA A 45 7.17 0.52 -12.25
CA ALA A 45 8.32 0.62 -11.36
C ALA A 45 8.46 -0.57 -10.40
N THR A 46 8.20 -1.80 -10.88
CA THR A 46 8.38 -3.05 -10.12
C THR A 46 9.68 -3.78 -10.46
N GLU A 47 10.37 -3.36 -11.49
CA GLU A 47 11.69 -3.87 -11.84
C GLU A 47 12.66 -3.74 -10.65
N TYR A 48 13.54 -4.71 -10.49
CA TYR A 48 14.62 -4.63 -9.51
C TYR A 48 15.86 -4.07 -10.20
N ASP A 49 16.16 -2.80 -9.96
CA ASP A 49 17.32 -2.11 -10.53
C ASP A 49 17.93 -1.16 -9.48
N PRO A 50 18.80 -1.70 -8.62
CA PRO A 50 19.44 -0.89 -7.58
C PRO A 50 20.38 0.18 -8.14
N ASP A 51 20.94 -0.01 -9.33
CA ASP A 51 21.83 0.98 -9.94
C ASP A 51 21.06 2.17 -10.50
N ALA A 52 19.93 1.91 -11.17
CA ALA A 52 19.00 2.97 -11.56
C ALA A 52 18.40 3.68 -10.34
N ALA A 53 18.13 2.95 -9.25
CA ALA A 53 17.66 3.55 -8.00
C ALA A 53 18.70 4.53 -7.43
N LYS A 54 19.98 4.15 -7.39
CA LYS A 54 21.07 5.04 -6.96
C LYS A 54 21.16 6.28 -7.85
N ALA A 55 21.08 6.11 -9.18
CA ALA A 55 21.11 7.23 -10.11
C ALA A 55 19.97 8.22 -9.87
N LEU A 56 18.74 7.74 -9.65
CA LEU A 56 17.59 8.58 -9.31
C LEU A 56 17.76 9.33 -7.98
N LEU A 57 18.42 8.70 -6.99
CA LEU A 57 18.72 9.36 -5.72
C LEU A 57 19.80 10.45 -5.91
N ASP A 58 20.80 10.20 -6.79
CA ASP A 58 21.81 11.19 -7.15
C ASP A 58 21.21 12.42 -7.86
N GLU A 59 20.24 12.19 -8.76
CA GLU A 59 19.51 13.27 -9.46
C GLU A 59 18.81 14.23 -8.51
N VAL A 60 18.24 13.73 -7.43
CA VAL A 60 17.57 14.58 -6.41
C VAL A 60 18.55 15.12 -5.37
N GLY A 61 19.86 14.91 -5.57
CA GLY A 61 20.92 15.46 -4.72
C GLY A 61 21.17 14.67 -3.43
N MET A 62 20.57 13.49 -3.28
CA MET A 62 20.84 12.60 -2.15
C MET A 62 22.11 11.81 -2.43
N LYS A 63 23.22 12.13 -1.78
CA LYS A 63 24.54 11.52 -2.00
C LYS A 63 25.17 11.13 -0.66
N ASP A 64 26.00 10.09 -0.68
CA ASP A 64 26.88 9.76 0.43
C ASP A 64 28.09 10.70 0.36
N ASN A 65 28.10 11.73 1.19
CA ASN A 65 29.13 12.75 1.19
C ASN A 65 30.24 12.49 2.22
N ASP A 66 29.96 11.72 3.26
CA ASP A 66 30.91 11.40 4.33
C ASP A 66 31.52 9.99 4.20
N GLY A 67 31.03 9.17 3.28
CA GLY A 67 31.59 7.86 2.94
C GLY A 67 31.18 6.76 3.91
N ASP A 68 30.10 6.94 4.70
CA ASP A 68 29.60 5.94 5.64
C ASP A 68 28.69 4.88 5.00
N GLY A 69 28.41 5.02 3.70
CA GLY A 69 27.55 4.12 2.92
C GLY A 69 26.08 4.53 2.88
N PHE A 70 25.71 5.59 3.59
CA PHE A 70 24.37 6.13 3.59
C PHE A 70 24.33 7.56 3.00
N ARG A 71 23.21 7.89 2.41
CA ARG A 71 23.02 9.16 1.69
C ARG A 71 22.48 10.23 2.62
N GLU A 72 22.98 11.45 2.46
CA GLU A 72 22.41 12.65 3.07
C GLU A 72 21.38 13.30 2.15
N LEU A 73 20.53 14.14 2.74
CA LEU A 73 19.68 15.07 2.04
C LEU A 73 20.52 16.14 1.32
N PRO A 74 19.97 16.86 0.32
CA PRO A 74 20.70 17.92 -0.39
C PRO A 74 21.25 19.03 0.50
N ASN A 75 20.69 19.21 1.70
CA ASN A 75 21.18 20.14 2.72
C ASN A 75 22.30 19.57 3.61
N GLY A 76 22.73 18.32 3.38
CA GLY A 76 23.77 17.62 4.14
C GLY A 76 23.30 16.95 5.43
N GLU A 77 22.00 16.97 5.71
CA GLU A 77 21.46 16.27 6.88
C GLU A 77 21.33 14.77 6.62
N LYS A 78 21.72 13.95 7.60
CA LYS A 78 21.49 12.50 7.55
C LYS A 78 20.00 12.18 7.59
N ILE A 79 19.57 11.30 6.71
CA ILE A 79 18.21 10.79 6.70
C ILE A 79 18.18 9.35 7.24
N VAL A 80 17.36 9.14 8.27
CA VAL A 80 17.03 7.80 8.76
C VAL A 80 15.51 7.68 8.74
N LEU A 81 14.97 6.88 7.81
CA LEU A 81 13.53 6.70 7.70
C LEU A 81 13.00 5.90 8.90
N ASN A 82 12.08 6.48 9.64
CA ASN A 82 11.40 5.80 10.74
C ASN A 82 10.30 4.90 10.19
N MET A 83 10.59 3.59 10.14
CA MET A 83 9.67 2.56 9.66
C MET A 83 9.13 1.76 10.84
N GLN A 84 7.83 1.80 11.04
CA GLN A 84 7.17 0.95 12.03
C GLN A 84 6.20 -0.03 11.36
N PHE A 85 6.03 -1.16 12.00
CA PHE A 85 5.08 -2.18 11.57
C PHE A 85 4.49 -2.92 12.79
N ALA A 86 3.35 -3.57 12.57
CA ALA A 86 2.80 -4.54 13.52
C ALA A 86 2.62 -5.88 12.81
N THR A 87 3.03 -6.97 13.43
CA THR A 87 2.96 -8.32 12.84
C THR A 87 1.56 -8.76 12.46
N GLN A 88 0.53 -8.18 13.07
CA GLN A 88 -0.86 -8.36 12.63
C GLN A 88 -1.10 -7.82 11.21
N GLY A 89 -0.40 -6.79 10.80
CA GLY A 89 -0.57 -6.12 9.51
C GLY A 89 0.32 -6.67 8.41
N ILE A 90 1.57 -6.98 8.74
CA ILE A 90 2.57 -7.48 7.79
C ILE A 90 3.62 -8.33 8.50
N SER A 91 4.20 -9.28 7.79
CA SER A 91 5.30 -10.10 8.31
C SER A 91 6.58 -9.27 8.50
N GLY A 92 7.25 -9.44 9.64
CA GLY A 92 8.57 -8.83 9.89
C GLY A 92 9.60 -9.16 8.82
N LYS A 93 9.56 -10.37 8.24
CA LYS A 93 10.46 -10.76 7.13
C LYS A 93 10.35 -9.83 5.92
N VAL A 94 9.13 -9.43 5.54
CA VAL A 94 8.92 -8.48 4.43
C VAL A 94 9.52 -7.12 4.76
N VAL A 95 9.31 -6.66 5.99
CA VAL A 95 9.81 -5.36 6.46
C VAL A 95 11.34 -5.31 6.46
N GLU A 96 11.97 -6.35 7.01
CA GLU A 96 13.43 -6.49 7.07
C GLU A 96 14.06 -6.55 5.66
N LEU A 97 13.44 -7.29 4.73
CA LEU A 97 13.92 -7.36 3.35
C LEU A 97 13.83 -5.99 2.67
N VAL A 98 12.71 -5.29 2.80
CA VAL A 98 12.57 -3.93 2.23
C VAL A 98 13.63 -2.98 2.82
N ALA A 99 13.82 -2.99 4.13
CA ALA A 99 14.83 -2.16 4.79
C ALA A 99 16.25 -2.49 4.31
N ASN A 100 16.56 -3.77 4.13
CA ASN A 100 17.85 -4.22 3.59
C ASN A 100 18.05 -3.75 2.14
N HIS A 101 17.06 -3.91 1.27
CA HIS A 101 17.13 -3.44 -0.12
C HIS A 101 17.36 -1.92 -0.19
N TRP A 102 16.71 -1.15 0.64
CA TRP A 102 16.91 0.30 0.71
C TRP A 102 18.30 0.67 1.25
N SER A 103 18.82 -0.10 2.21
CA SER A 103 20.20 0.07 2.69
C SER A 103 21.23 -0.14 1.57
N GLN A 104 21.00 -1.10 0.65
CA GLN A 104 21.90 -1.37 -0.48
C GLN A 104 21.99 -0.21 -1.48
N VAL A 105 21.01 0.67 -1.49
CA VAL A 105 21.03 1.90 -2.31
C VAL A 105 21.37 3.15 -1.49
N GLY A 106 21.81 2.96 -0.24
CA GLY A 106 22.27 4.03 0.64
C GLY A 106 21.16 4.74 1.40
N VAL A 107 19.96 4.16 1.51
CA VAL A 107 18.88 4.76 2.31
C VAL A 107 18.73 4.02 3.64
N GLN A 108 19.10 4.69 4.72
CA GLN A 108 19.03 4.14 6.07
C GLN A 108 17.60 4.10 6.59
N THR A 109 17.22 3.00 7.24
CA THR A 109 15.91 2.86 7.90
C THR A 109 16.08 2.42 9.35
N SER A 110 15.27 3.01 10.24
CA SER A 110 15.08 2.53 11.60
C SER A 110 13.82 1.68 11.64
N VAL A 111 13.97 0.38 11.80
CA VAL A 111 12.85 -0.57 11.81
C VAL A 111 12.45 -0.90 13.24
N LYS A 112 11.16 -0.76 13.56
CA LYS A 112 10.63 -1.08 14.88
C LYS A 112 9.31 -1.84 14.77
N GLU A 113 9.26 -3.03 15.35
CA GLU A 113 8.00 -3.71 15.63
C GLU A 113 7.28 -3.07 16.81
N VAL A 114 6.00 -2.80 16.66
CA VAL A 114 5.15 -2.18 17.69
C VAL A 114 3.80 -2.89 17.77
N THR A 115 3.03 -2.61 18.81
CA THR A 115 1.65 -3.06 18.87
C THR A 115 0.79 -2.37 17.81
N PRO A 116 -0.35 -2.96 17.38
CA PRO A 116 -1.25 -2.31 16.43
C PRO A 116 -1.73 -0.93 16.90
N ASP A 117 -1.92 -0.74 18.20
CA ASP A 117 -2.38 0.53 18.76
C ASP A 117 -1.28 1.59 18.78
N GLU A 118 -0.04 1.21 19.07
CA GLU A 118 1.13 2.10 18.93
C GLU A 118 1.33 2.52 17.47
N TYR A 119 1.25 1.55 16.53
CA TYR A 119 1.34 1.83 15.10
C TYR A 119 0.30 2.87 14.65
N ARG A 120 -0.97 2.65 15.00
CA ARG A 120 -2.06 3.56 14.66
C ARG A 120 -1.87 4.95 15.29
N SER A 121 -1.42 4.99 16.53
CA SER A 121 -1.16 6.24 17.26
C SER A 121 -0.01 7.03 16.64
N ALA A 122 1.10 6.37 16.34
CA ALA A 122 2.26 6.99 15.69
C ALA A 122 1.92 7.51 14.28
N GLN A 123 1.16 6.72 13.52
CA GLN A 123 0.70 7.08 12.18
C GLN A 123 -0.24 8.29 12.22
N SER A 124 -1.25 8.30 13.13
CA SER A 124 -2.16 9.43 13.29
C SER A 124 -1.46 10.71 13.71
N ALA A 125 -0.39 10.59 14.50
CA ALA A 125 0.42 11.71 14.95
C ALA A 125 1.49 12.15 13.91
N ASN A 126 1.44 11.58 12.68
CA ASN A 126 2.42 11.85 11.61
C ASN A 126 3.89 11.64 12.04
N LYS A 127 4.15 10.59 12.83
CA LYS A 127 5.48 10.26 13.36
C LYS A 127 6.22 9.20 12.55
N LEU A 128 5.61 8.68 11.49
CA LEU A 128 6.20 7.65 10.64
C LEU A 128 6.61 8.25 9.29
N ASP A 129 7.83 7.97 8.86
CA ASP A 129 8.25 8.23 7.49
C ASP A 129 7.74 7.13 6.55
N VAL A 130 7.71 5.89 7.05
CA VAL A 130 7.23 4.72 6.34
C VAL A 130 6.31 3.90 7.23
N GLY A 131 5.08 3.71 6.79
CA GLY A 131 4.14 2.76 7.37
C GLY A 131 4.00 1.54 6.48
N MET A 132 4.07 0.34 7.06
CA MET A 132 3.88 -0.90 6.32
C MET A 132 2.67 -1.67 6.84
N TRP A 133 1.75 -1.98 5.90
CA TRP A 133 0.55 -2.76 6.19
C TRP A 133 0.07 -3.47 4.92
N LYS A 134 -0.70 -4.55 5.09
CA LYS A 134 -1.42 -5.18 3.97
C LYS A 134 -2.57 -4.28 3.50
N ARG A 135 -2.83 -4.26 2.20
CA ARG A 135 -3.84 -3.39 1.61
C ARG A 135 -4.50 -4.03 0.41
N GLY A 136 -5.76 -3.69 0.22
CA GLY A 136 -6.57 -4.04 -0.93
C GLY A 136 -8.03 -4.28 -0.51
N GLN A 137 -8.96 -3.59 -1.18
CA GLN A 137 -10.39 -3.70 -0.90
C GLN A 137 -11.18 -3.90 -2.19
N PRO A 138 -12.30 -4.61 -2.16
CA PRO A 138 -13.21 -4.70 -3.30
C PRO A 138 -13.72 -3.32 -3.74
N VAL A 139 -13.99 -3.17 -5.02
CA VAL A 139 -14.47 -1.91 -5.61
C VAL A 139 -15.68 -1.34 -4.87
N ALA A 140 -16.65 -2.18 -4.51
CA ALA A 140 -17.86 -1.74 -3.82
C ALA A 140 -17.57 -1.10 -2.45
N ILE A 141 -16.59 -1.64 -1.70
CA ILE A 141 -16.16 -1.07 -0.41
C ILE A 141 -15.51 0.28 -0.63
N VAL A 142 -14.63 0.36 -1.62
CA VAL A 142 -13.92 1.59 -1.93
C VAL A 142 -14.87 2.70 -2.40
N MET A 143 -15.86 2.37 -3.24
CA MET A 143 -16.89 3.33 -3.67
C MET A 143 -17.76 3.81 -2.51
N GLY A 144 -18.05 2.96 -1.54
CA GLY A 144 -18.91 3.29 -0.40
C GLY A 144 -18.23 4.08 0.71
N ASN A 145 -16.91 4.16 0.73
CA ASN A 145 -16.18 4.72 1.88
C ASN A 145 -14.92 5.48 1.45
N ASN A 146 -14.98 6.81 1.43
CA ASN A 146 -13.86 7.66 1.06
C ASN A 146 -12.71 7.65 2.07
N GLU A 147 -12.95 7.30 3.33
CA GLU A 147 -11.89 7.14 4.33
C GLU A 147 -10.91 6.01 3.98
N MET A 148 -11.35 5.07 3.15
CA MET A 148 -10.52 3.97 2.65
C MET A 148 -9.60 4.40 1.51
N TRP A 149 -9.71 5.63 1.06
CA TRP A 149 -8.91 6.16 -0.04
C TRP A 149 -7.75 7.02 0.40
N VAL A 150 -6.82 7.06 -0.49
CA VAL A 150 -5.60 7.85 -0.36
C VAL A 150 -5.90 9.32 -0.29
N PRO A 151 -4.89 10.09 0.12
CA PRO A 151 -5.01 11.48 0.49
C PRO A 151 -6.00 12.24 -0.37
N PRO A 152 -6.70 13.18 0.22
CA PRO A 152 -6.60 13.63 1.62
C PRO A 152 -7.57 12.94 2.56
N PHE A 153 -8.27 11.92 2.11
CA PHE A 153 -9.33 11.23 2.86
C PHE A 153 -8.84 10.01 3.66
N GLY A 154 -7.60 9.57 3.47
CA GLY A 154 -7.04 8.37 4.10
C GLY A 154 -6.92 8.48 5.63
N THR A 155 -8.04 8.56 6.33
CA THR A 155 -8.09 8.57 7.79
C THR A 155 -8.01 7.17 8.37
N TYR A 156 -8.37 6.15 7.58
CA TYR A 156 -8.29 4.75 7.98
C TYR A 156 -6.84 4.27 8.01
N PHE A 157 -6.45 3.57 9.06
CA PHE A 157 -5.05 3.23 9.34
C PHE A 157 -4.32 2.45 8.23
N GLU A 158 -5.04 1.67 7.42
CA GLU A 158 -4.45 0.96 6.29
C GLU A 158 -4.08 1.88 5.11
N HIS A 159 -4.60 3.09 5.09
CA HIS A 159 -4.55 4.00 3.96
C HIS A 159 -4.05 5.41 4.31
N ARG A 160 -3.55 5.60 5.51
CA ARG A 160 -3.02 6.89 5.93
C ARG A 160 -1.77 7.27 5.17
N THR A 161 -1.91 8.24 4.30
CA THR A 161 -0.82 8.87 3.57
C THR A 161 -1.15 10.36 3.43
N GLY A 162 -0.14 11.23 3.60
CA GLY A 162 -0.37 12.66 3.49
C GLY A 162 -1.23 13.22 4.60
N MET A 163 -0.96 12.87 5.86
CA MET A 163 -1.72 13.33 7.03
C MET A 163 -1.82 14.85 7.10
N LEU A 164 -0.75 15.56 6.75
CA LEU A 164 -0.77 17.02 6.72
C LEU A 164 -1.65 17.59 5.59
N TRP A 165 -1.84 16.84 4.50
CA TRP A 165 -2.81 17.23 3.46
C TRP A 165 -4.24 17.06 3.96
N ALA A 166 -4.51 15.98 4.68
CA ALA A 166 -5.82 15.76 5.29
C ALA A 166 -6.15 16.84 6.33
N GLU A 167 -5.17 17.26 7.13
CA GLU A 167 -5.30 18.36 8.09
C GLU A 167 -5.59 19.69 7.39
N TRP A 168 -4.89 19.97 6.28
CA TRP A 168 -5.13 21.20 5.50
C TRP A 168 -6.56 21.24 4.94
N VAL A 169 -7.04 20.14 4.38
CA VAL A 169 -8.40 20.04 3.83
C VAL A 169 -9.45 20.20 4.93
N SER A 170 -9.32 19.46 6.05
CA SER A 170 -10.27 19.50 7.15
C SER A 170 -10.33 20.84 7.89
N SER A 171 -9.21 21.58 7.90
CA SER A 171 -9.11 22.91 8.51
C SER A 171 -9.42 24.06 7.56
N ASN A 172 -9.83 23.78 6.32
CA ASN A 172 -10.00 24.78 5.26
C ASN A 172 -8.74 25.65 5.03
N GLY A 173 -7.58 25.03 5.10
CA GLY A 173 -6.28 25.68 4.88
C GLY A 173 -5.68 26.36 6.09
N ALA A 174 -6.29 26.26 7.27
CA ALA A 174 -5.78 26.91 8.49
C ALA A 174 -4.56 26.18 9.09
N ASN A 175 -4.49 24.86 8.93
CA ASN A 175 -3.42 24.00 9.45
C ASN A 175 -2.98 22.99 8.39
N GLY A 176 -1.87 22.30 8.65
CA GLY A 176 -1.35 21.26 7.76
C GLY A 176 -0.54 21.84 6.58
N VAL A 177 -0.51 21.10 5.48
CA VAL A 177 0.21 21.44 4.25
C VAL A 177 -0.73 21.35 3.06
N GLU A 178 -0.71 22.35 2.20
CA GLU A 178 -1.54 22.36 1.00
C GLU A 178 -1.23 21.16 0.08
N PRO A 179 -2.26 20.36 -0.30
CA PRO A 179 -2.05 19.23 -1.20
C PRO A 179 -1.56 19.68 -2.58
N PRO A 180 -0.65 18.93 -3.22
CA PRO A 180 -0.25 19.22 -4.59
C PRO A 180 -1.43 19.07 -5.57
N ALA A 181 -1.29 19.68 -6.76
CA ALA A 181 -2.37 19.77 -7.74
C ALA A 181 -2.97 18.40 -8.11
N PHE A 182 -2.13 17.37 -8.27
CA PHE A 182 -2.62 16.03 -8.61
C PHE A 182 -3.46 15.40 -7.48
N VAL A 183 -3.16 15.69 -6.20
CA VAL A 183 -3.97 15.23 -5.07
C VAL A 183 -5.31 15.97 -5.06
N LYS A 184 -5.33 17.28 -5.33
CA LYS A 184 -6.58 18.04 -5.43
C LYS A 184 -7.47 17.51 -6.57
N ALA A 185 -6.90 17.19 -7.73
CA ALA A 185 -7.62 16.58 -8.84
C ALA A 185 -8.18 15.19 -8.46
N MET A 186 -7.37 14.37 -7.79
CA MET A 186 -7.78 13.05 -7.32
C MET A 186 -8.95 13.12 -6.31
N MET A 187 -9.02 14.17 -5.47
CA MET A 187 -10.17 14.39 -4.59
C MET A 187 -11.48 14.53 -5.38
N GLY A 188 -11.45 15.28 -6.49
CA GLY A 188 -12.59 15.41 -7.38
C GLY A 188 -13.01 14.05 -7.97
N ASP A 189 -12.03 13.29 -8.46
CA ASP A 189 -12.28 11.94 -8.99
C ASP A 189 -12.82 10.98 -7.93
N ILE A 190 -12.33 11.03 -6.69
CA ILE A 190 -12.85 10.20 -5.58
C ILE A 190 -14.33 10.50 -5.32
N ASN A 191 -14.70 11.77 -5.23
CA ASN A 191 -16.09 12.18 -5.02
C ASN A 191 -16.99 11.75 -6.19
N ALA A 192 -16.51 11.93 -7.42
CA ALA A 192 -17.22 11.50 -8.63
C ALA A 192 -17.37 9.97 -8.67
N PHE A 193 -16.32 9.21 -8.31
CA PHE A 193 -16.37 7.75 -8.25
C PHE A 193 -17.43 7.24 -7.27
N GLN A 194 -17.52 7.86 -6.10
CA GLN A 194 -18.52 7.49 -5.08
C GLN A 194 -19.96 7.83 -5.51
N SER A 195 -20.12 8.85 -6.36
CA SER A 195 -21.42 9.30 -6.87
C SER A 195 -21.86 8.55 -8.14
N ALA A 196 -20.93 7.90 -8.83
CA ALA A 196 -21.20 7.17 -10.05
C ALA A 196 -21.99 5.88 -9.78
N THR A 197 -22.79 5.45 -10.76
CA THR A 197 -23.48 4.16 -10.67
C THR A 197 -22.48 3.00 -10.69
N PRO A 198 -22.46 2.12 -9.68
CA PRO A 198 -21.56 0.98 -9.66
C PRO A 198 -21.67 0.12 -10.92
N GLY A 199 -20.52 -0.18 -11.55
CA GLY A 199 -20.44 -0.99 -12.77
C GLY A 199 -20.79 -0.23 -14.06
N SER A 200 -21.06 1.07 -14.00
CA SER A 200 -21.22 1.88 -15.21
C SER A 200 -19.89 2.16 -15.91
N ALA A 201 -19.95 2.51 -17.21
CA ALA A 201 -18.76 2.95 -17.94
C ALA A 201 -18.10 4.18 -17.30
N GLU A 202 -18.91 5.10 -16.76
CA GLU A 202 -18.43 6.26 -16.02
C GLU A 202 -17.63 5.86 -14.77
N SER A 203 -18.16 4.94 -13.93
CA SER A 203 -17.44 4.47 -12.75
C SER A 203 -16.13 3.75 -13.12
N ALA A 204 -16.12 2.99 -14.21
CA ALA A 204 -14.93 2.32 -14.72
C ALA A 204 -13.85 3.32 -15.18
N GLU A 205 -14.25 4.36 -15.91
CA GLU A 205 -13.35 5.40 -16.39
C GLU A 205 -12.71 6.18 -15.21
N ILE A 206 -13.53 6.59 -14.25
CA ILE A 206 -13.02 7.31 -13.06
C ILE A 206 -12.12 6.40 -12.22
N GLY A 207 -12.52 5.15 -11.98
CA GLY A 207 -11.71 4.16 -11.26
C GLY A 207 -10.36 3.89 -11.92
N SER A 208 -10.32 3.84 -13.25
CA SER A 208 -9.09 3.72 -14.04
C SER A 208 -8.16 4.92 -13.83
N ARG A 209 -8.68 6.15 -13.88
CA ARG A 209 -7.89 7.37 -13.60
C ARG A 209 -7.36 7.39 -12.17
N LEU A 210 -8.16 7.01 -11.20
CA LEU A 210 -7.72 6.91 -9.80
C LEU A 210 -6.57 5.92 -9.63
N ALA A 211 -6.70 4.70 -10.19
CA ALA A 211 -5.65 3.71 -10.14
C ALA A 211 -4.36 4.21 -10.81
N ALA A 212 -4.47 4.85 -11.97
CA ALA A 212 -3.36 5.45 -12.70
C ALA A 212 -2.65 6.53 -11.84
N THR A 213 -3.41 7.50 -11.33
CA THR A 213 -2.86 8.61 -10.53
C THR A 213 -2.16 8.12 -9.28
N MET A 214 -2.74 7.15 -8.59
CA MET A 214 -2.16 6.58 -7.37
C MET A 214 -0.84 5.87 -7.67
N THR A 215 -0.80 5.09 -8.74
CA THR A 215 0.37 4.26 -9.09
C THR A 215 1.46 5.09 -9.72
N GLU A 216 1.14 5.99 -10.65
CA GLU A 216 2.12 6.87 -11.29
C GLU A 216 2.87 7.75 -10.28
N ASN A 217 2.16 8.22 -9.25
CA ASN A 217 2.76 9.01 -8.17
C ASN A 217 3.34 8.16 -7.03
N LEU A 218 3.26 6.82 -7.13
CA LEU A 218 3.71 5.88 -6.10
C LEU A 218 3.29 6.34 -4.71
N LEU A 219 2.00 6.62 -4.54
CA LEU A 219 1.42 6.97 -3.23
C LEU A 219 1.50 5.80 -2.27
N TYR A 220 1.52 4.58 -2.83
CA TYR A 220 1.88 3.34 -2.16
C TYR A 220 2.87 2.59 -3.04
N ILE A 221 3.79 1.89 -2.39
CA ILE A 221 4.73 0.98 -3.04
C ILE A 221 4.29 -0.44 -2.69
N GLY A 222 3.84 -1.19 -3.69
CA GLY A 222 3.49 -2.59 -3.54
C GLY A 222 4.72 -3.48 -3.52
N THR A 223 4.62 -4.58 -2.80
CA THR A 223 5.65 -5.64 -2.81
C THR A 223 5.13 -6.89 -3.50
N VAL A 224 4.32 -7.69 -2.81
CA VAL A 224 3.79 -8.95 -3.32
C VAL A 224 2.30 -9.03 -3.01
N LEU A 225 1.50 -9.41 -4.01
CA LEU A 225 0.13 -9.87 -3.79
C LEU A 225 0.18 -11.30 -3.30
N ALA A 226 -0.05 -11.49 -2.01
CA ALA A 226 -0.10 -12.81 -1.41
C ALA A 226 -1.49 -13.44 -1.55
N THR A 227 -1.53 -14.74 -1.75
CA THR A 227 -2.74 -15.53 -1.62
C THR A 227 -2.91 -15.98 -0.17
N SER A 228 -4.14 -15.97 0.32
CA SER A 228 -4.47 -16.53 1.63
C SER A 228 -5.12 -17.91 1.43
N PRO A 229 -4.37 -19.01 1.57
CA PRO A 229 -4.93 -20.33 1.38
C PRO A 229 -5.97 -20.63 2.48
N ILE A 230 -7.06 -21.27 2.08
CA ILE A 230 -8.08 -21.73 2.99
C ILE A 230 -7.91 -23.24 3.15
N TYR A 231 -7.68 -23.66 4.39
CA TYR A 231 -7.62 -25.07 4.76
C TYR A 231 -8.91 -25.47 5.44
N ARG A 232 -9.52 -26.56 4.98
CA ARG A 232 -10.70 -27.17 5.60
C ARG A 232 -10.54 -28.66 5.73
N ARG A 233 -11.25 -29.27 6.66
CA ARG A 233 -11.39 -30.71 6.73
C ARG A 233 -12.22 -31.18 5.53
N ASN A 234 -11.89 -32.35 4.98
CA ASN A 234 -12.63 -32.93 3.84
C ASN A 234 -14.09 -33.22 4.19
N GLU A 235 -14.35 -33.58 5.45
CA GLU A 235 -15.67 -33.90 5.98
C GLU A 235 -16.57 -32.66 6.16
N LEU A 236 -15.99 -31.45 6.09
CA LEU A 236 -16.76 -30.21 6.20
C LEU A 236 -17.59 -29.99 4.93
N GLN A 237 -18.90 -30.14 5.05
CA GLN A 237 -19.86 -29.98 3.97
C GLN A 237 -20.50 -28.59 3.97
N ASN A 238 -21.10 -28.24 2.85
CA ASN A 238 -21.77 -26.99 2.59
C ASN A 238 -20.87 -25.74 2.74
N PHE A 239 -19.55 -25.92 2.58
CA PHE A 239 -18.60 -24.84 2.56
C PHE A 239 -18.52 -24.25 1.14
N THR A 240 -18.87 -22.98 1.02
CA THR A 240 -18.76 -22.24 -0.25
C THR A 240 -17.37 -21.65 -0.40
N SER A 241 -16.69 -21.96 -1.51
CA SER A 241 -15.42 -21.35 -1.85
C SER A 241 -15.67 -19.99 -2.54
N PHE A 242 -14.96 -18.96 -2.12
CA PHE A 242 -14.99 -17.64 -2.74
C PHE A 242 -13.65 -17.34 -3.41
N GLN A 243 -13.68 -16.72 -4.58
CA GLN A 243 -12.47 -16.32 -5.31
C GLN A 243 -11.78 -15.12 -4.65
N THR A 244 -12.50 -14.36 -3.84
CA THR A 244 -12.00 -13.13 -3.21
C THR A 244 -12.12 -13.22 -1.71
N ALA A 245 -10.98 -13.22 -1.01
CA ALA A 245 -10.94 -13.02 0.42
C ALA A 245 -10.61 -11.55 0.69
N SER A 246 -11.55 -10.79 1.24
CA SER A 246 -11.30 -9.45 1.79
C SER A 246 -11.62 -9.45 3.26
N TYR A 247 -11.14 -8.45 3.98
CA TYR A 247 -11.39 -8.30 5.42
C TYR A 247 -12.88 -8.34 5.76
N ASP A 248 -13.74 -7.76 4.92
CA ASP A 248 -15.17 -7.72 5.13
C ASP A 248 -15.87 -9.01 4.68
N TYR A 249 -15.28 -9.73 3.71
CA TYR A 249 -15.84 -10.97 3.20
C TYR A 249 -15.39 -12.22 3.96
N TYR A 250 -14.22 -12.21 4.61
CA TYR A 250 -13.75 -13.42 5.28
C TYR A 250 -14.40 -13.62 6.65
N ARG A 251 -14.97 -12.56 7.23
CA ARG A 251 -15.36 -12.62 8.63
C ARG A 251 -16.57 -13.48 8.93
N THR A 252 -17.58 -13.62 8.05
CA THR A 252 -18.70 -14.47 8.45
C THR A 252 -19.81 -14.68 7.41
N TYR A 253 -20.23 -13.64 6.67
CA TYR A 253 -21.50 -13.72 5.93
C TYR A 253 -21.44 -14.56 4.65
N PRO A 254 -20.42 -14.46 3.80
CA PRO A 254 -20.43 -15.20 2.55
C PRO A 254 -20.27 -16.70 2.76
N TYR A 255 -19.58 -17.10 3.82
CA TYR A 255 -19.32 -18.50 4.10
C TYR A 255 -20.51 -19.23 4.73
N ARG A 256 -21.52 -18.49 5.22
CA ARG A 256 -22.72 -19.07 5.85
C ARG A 256 -22.40 -20.21 6.83
N ALA A 257 -21.49 -19.95 7.76
CA ALA A 257 -20.97 -20.95 8.69
C ALA A 257 -22.07 -21.66 9.51
N THR A 258 -23.24 -21.03 9.66
CA THR A 258 -24.42 -21.64 10.29
C THR A 258 -25.02 -22.80 9.50
N GLN A 259 -24.63 -22.99 8.24
CA GLN A 259 -25.09 -24.05 7.36
C GLN A 259 -24.04 -25.18 7.18
N TRP A 260 -22.86 -25.03 7.80
CA TRP A 260 -21.84 -26.05 7.73
C TRP A 260 -22.21 -27.26 8.60
N PHE A 261 -21.85 -28.43 8.15
CA PHE A 261 -21.96 -29.65 8.93
C PHE A 261 -20.80 -30.59 8.61
N LEU A 262 -20.50 -31.48 9.51
CA LEU A 262 -19.54 -32.56 9.29
C LEU A 262 -20.29 -33.79 8.81
N ASP A 263 -19.83 -34.37 7.71
CA ASP A 263 -20.27 -35.66 7.21
C ASP A 263 -19.49 -36.74 8.00
N GLU A 264 -20.22 -37.58 8.78
CA GLU A 264 -19.64 -38.61 9.64
C GLU A 264 -19.31 -39.89 8.88
#